data_5ed97913e0b32086215847105a6d2f7a
#
_entry.id   5ed97913e0b32086215847105a6d2f7a
#
_cell.length_a   1.000
_cell.length_b   1.000
_cell.length_c   1.000
_cell.angle_alpha   90.00
_cell.angle_beta   90.00
_cell.angle_gamma   90.00
#
_symmetry.space_group_name_H-M   'P 1'
#
loop_
_entity.id
_entity.type
_entity.pdbx_description
1 polymer ?
#
loop_
_entity_poly.entity_id
_entity_poly.type
_entity_poly.pdbx_seq_one_letter_code
_entity_poly.pdbx_strand_id
1 'polypeptide(L)'
;MRAGRKHHVSCPKHGGTDGFRLYPDWLESGGCICNTCGSRSDGFATLQWLNDWDFPTTVEKVADVLGFQKEESRPVQLFAKEKQRRVQGQLIDFGRAPYAFVKGHAPCFYARLNNGDKTEVLWSHTLDRAIELAKVRSGEWVEFIKIGFREGVGKNGRTYKAAVWSVRRIESPEERKARESGVAKADKVKAQAIANIWSEASPLTEDTKGTRAVLAYLRWGRGITLSAKRLAHDDSIRAVDAMRTLEGDKSYPAMVAAVRNPQGKIVTLHVTYLTEEGAKAPVATQKRLMALPSTRTIRHAAIRLAEPGGLLAVAEGIETALSVSTAMRIPCWATISAGGMKSLIIPDNVRYLLIMADKDATHVGEKAAEELRRRMVALGRDVFVFTPEDPIPEGAKGIDWNDVLLTKGKDGFAGLSFND
;
A
#
# COMPACT_ATOMS: atom_id res chain seq x y z
N MET A 1 20.22 -13.83 -5.94
CA MET A 1 19.72 -12.70 -5.12
C MET A 1 18.87 -13.25 -3.99
N ARG A 2 19.25 -13.00 -2.71
CA ARG A 2 18.42 -13.41 -1.56
C ARG A 2 17.46 -12.28 -1.18
N ALA A 3 16.44 -12.04 -1.97
CA ALA A 3 15.33 -11.18 -1.59
C ALA A 3 14.35 -12.02 -0.75
N GLY A 4 14.57 -12.11 0.55
CA GLY A 4 13.66 -12.80 1.47
C GLY A 4 12.61 -11.84 2.03
N ARG A 5 11.57 -12.38 2.64
CA ARG A 5 10.37 -11.68 3.20
C ARG A 5 10.61 -10.45 4.09
N LYS A 6 11.86 -10.14 4.48
CA LYS A 6 12.21 -9.05 5.40
C LYS A 6 13.33 -8.13 4.88
N HIS A 7 13.86 -8.34 3.68
CA HIS A 7 14.96 -7.55 3.18
C HIS A 7 14.55 -6.72 1.97
N HIS A 8 14.64 -5.43 2.13
CA HIS A 8 14.62 -4.49 1.03
C HIS A 8 15.99 -4.53 0.33
N VAL A 9 15.99 -4.48 -0.98
CA VAL A 9 17.21 -4.52 -1.79
C VAL A 9 17.16 -3.45 -2.88
N SER A 10 18.29 -3.25 -3.56
CA SER A 10 18.37 -2.39 -4.74
C SER A 10 17.39 -2.83 -5.81
N CYS A 11 16.71 -1.88 -6.44
CA CYS A 11 15.80 -2.17 -7.54
C CYS A 11 16.58 -2.66 -8.77
N PRO A 12 16.19 -3.77 -9.40
CA PRO A 12 16.88 -4.31 -10.57
C PRO A 12 16.79 -3.41 -11.81
N LYS A 13 15.85 -2.45 -11.85
CA LYS A 13 15.66 -1.53 -12.98
C LYS A 13 16.41 -0.20 -12.83
N HIS A 14 16.31 0.44 -11.67
CA HIS A 14 16.86 1.79 -11.47
C HIS A 14 17.91 1.88 -10.35
N GLY A 15 18.27 0.76 -9.71
CA GLY A 15 19.20 0.76 -8.59
C GLY A 15 18.58 1.28 -7.29
N GLY A 16 19.33 2.09 -6.54
CA GLY A 16 18.99 2.51 -5.19
C GLY A 16 19.42 1.49 -4.15
N THR A 17 19.15 1.72 -2.86
CA THR A 17 19.65 0.87 -1.77
C THR A 17 18.62 -0.15 -1.26
N ASP A 18 17.35 0.24 -1.08
CA ASP A 18 16.36 -0.51 -0.32
C ASP A 18 14.90 -0.36 -0.82
N GLY A 19 14.74 0.09 -2.06
CA GLY A 19 13.40 0.37 -2.63
C GLY A 19 12.63 -0.84 -3.13
N PHE A 20 13.26 -1.99 -3.29
CA PHE A 20 12.64 -3.18 -3.90
C PHE A 20 12.48 -4.32 -2.91
N ARG A 21 11.33 -5.00 -2.98
CA ARG A 21 11.04 -6.23 -2.24
C ARG A 21 10.05 -7.12 -2.98
N LEU A 22 10.14 -8.42 -2.73
CA LEU A 22 9.15 -9.39 -3.16
C LEU A 22 7.95 -9.39 -2.21
N TYR A 23 6.77 -9.71 -2.71
CA TYR A 23 5.61 -9.91 -1.84
C TYR A 23 5.79 -11.12 -0.91
N PRO A 24 5.09 -11.17 0.24
CA PRO A 24 5.19 -12.31 1.16
C PRO A 24 4.84 -13.66 0.52
N ASP A 25 3.96 -13.64 -0.47
CA ASP A 25 3.47 -14.78 -1.25
C ASP A 25 4.15 -14.91 -2.62
N TRP A 26 5.32 -14.30 -2.82
CA TRP A 26 5.98 -14.23 -4.12
C TRP A 26 6.27 -15.60 -4.77
N LEU A 27 6.42 -16.65 -3.97
CA LEU A 27 6.61 -18.02 -4.49
C LEU A 27 5.35 -18.52 -5.23
N GLU A 28 4.20 -18.00 -4.89
CA GLU A 28 2.91 -18.33 -5.50
C GLU A 28 2.49 -17.29 -6.53
N SER A 29 2.59 -16.01 -6.15
CA SER A 29 2.17 -14.90 -7.00
C SER A 29 3.22 -14.46 -8.02
N GLY A 30 4.51 -14.56 -7.69
CA GLY A 30 5.59 -13.94 -8.45
C GLY A 30 5.64 -12.43 -8.36
N GLY A 31 4.83 -11.84 -7.46
CA GLY A 31 4.65 -10.38 -7.35
C GLY A 31 5.76 -9.68 -6.60
N CYS A 32 5.95 -8.40 -6.90
CA CYS A 32 6.95 -7.54 -6.27
C CYS A 32 6.49 -6.09 -6.18
N ILE A 33 7.22 -5.31 -5.41
CA ILE A 33 7.04 -3.87 -5.32
C ILE A 33 8.38 -3.15 -5.25
N CYS A 34 8.45 -2.05 -5.99
CA CYS A 34 9.50 -1.06 -5.84
C CYS A 34 8.85 0.27 -5.45
N ASN A 35 9.40 0.94 -4.45
CA ASN A 35 8.85 2.21 -3.96
C ASN A 35 8.78 3.29 -5.05
N THR A 36 9.71 3.26 -6.01
CA THR A 36 9.78 4.20 -7.15
C THR A 36 9.03 3.68 -8.38
N CYS A 37 9.21 2.40 -8.77
CA CYS A 37 8.63 1.83 -9.99
C CYS A 37 7.20 1.34 -9.82
N GLY A 38 6.68 1.28 -8.59
CA GLY A 38 5.34 0.76 -8.28
C GLY A 38 5.31 -0.76 -8.09
N SER A 39 4.09 -1.29 -7.94
CA SER A 39 3.82 -2.70 -7.66
C SER A 39 3.59 -3.52 -8.93
N ARG A 40 3.89 -4.81 -8.85
CA ARG A 40 3.59 -5.84 -9.85
C ARG A 40 2.86 -6.96 -9.13
N SER A 41 1.63 -7.25 -9.55
CA SER A 41 0.72 -8.16 -8.85
C SER A 41 1.12 -9.62 -8.94
N ASP A 42 1.84 -9.99 -10.01
CA ASP A 42 2.11 -11.38 -10.36
C ASP A 42 3.43 -11.54 -11.14
N GLY A 43 3.80 -12.80 -11.39
CA GLY A 43 5.05 -13.14 -12.07
C GLY A 43 5.12 -12.66 -13.51
N PHE A 44 4.02 -12.68 -14.24
CA PHE A 44 4.00 -12.16 -15.61
C PHE A 44 4.23 -10.65 -15.65
N ALA A 45 3.52 -9.89 -14.81
CA ALA A 45 3.72 -8.44 -14.67
C ALA A 45 5.15 -8.10 -14.22
N THR A 46 5.74 -8.94 -13.36
CA THR A 46 7.13 -8.81 -12.91
C THR A 46 8.11 -9.04 -14.05
N LEU A 47 7.94 -10.11 -14.83
CA LEU A 47 8.82 -10.44 -15.97
C LEU A 47 8.70 -9.41 -17.10
N GLN A 48 7.49 -8.96 -17.42
CA GLN A 48 7.27 -7.88 -18.38
C GLN A 48 8.03 -6.61 -17.98
N TRP A 49 7.88 -6.19 -16.73
CA TRP A 49 8.55 -5.02 -16.22
C TRP A 49 10.09 -5.17 -16.15
N LEU A 50 10.60 -6.33 -15.77
CA LEU A 50 12.05 -6.55 -15.67
C LEU A 50 12.73 -6.53 -17.03
N ASN A 51 12.10 -7.08 -18.05
CA ASN A 51 12.73 -7.33 -19.35
C ASN A 51 12.19 -6.41 -20.46
N ASP A 52 11.26 -5.50 -20.14
CA ASP A 52 10.53 -4.64 -21.11
C ASP A 52 9.82 -5.46 -22.22
N TRP A 53 9.32 -6.65 -21.85
CA TRP A 53 8.59 -7.52 -22.75
C TRP A 53 7.09 -7.16 -22.79
N ASP A 54 6.46 -7.36 -23.93
CA ASP A 54 5.01 -7.41 -24.01
C ASP A 54 4.48 -8.76 -23.46
N PHE A 55 3.18 -8.87 -23.30
CA PHE A 55 2.56 -10.08 -22.74
C PHE A 55 2.77 -11.31 -23.64
N PRO A 56 2.60 -11.26 -24.99
CA PRO A 56 2.89 -12.39 -25.86
C PRO A 56 4.33 -12.91 -25.76
N THR A 57 5.31 -12.02 -25.78
CA THR A 57 6.73 -12.36 -25.63
C THR A 57 6.99 -13.00 -24.26
N THR A 58 6.40 -12.46 -23.20
CA THR A 58 6.54 -13.03 -21.86
C THR A 58 6.01 -14.46 -21.79
N VAL A 59 4.82 -14.69 -22.37
CA VAL A 59 4.23 -16.05 -22.46
C VAL A 59 5.14 -17.00 -23.22
N GLU A 60 5.69 -16.59 -24.36
CA GLU A 60 6.60 -17.40 -25.16
C GLU A 60 7.85 -17.77 -24.38
N LYS A 61 8.52 -16.79 -23.73
CA LYS A 61 9.72 -17.02 -22.93
C LYS A 61 9.48 -17.93 -21.71
N VAL A 62 8.34 -17.77 -21.04
CA VAL A 62 7.96 -18.66 -19.93
C VAL A 62 7.67 -20.07 -20.44
N ALA A 63 7.00 -20.22 -21.58
CA ALA A 63 6.73 -21.51 -22.20
C ALA A 63 8.03 -22.23 -22.57
N ASP A 64 9.00 -21.52 -23.17
CA ASP A 64 10.31 -22.05 -23.52
C ASP A 64 11.06 -22.59 -22.28
N VAL A 65 11.09 -21.81 -21.19
CA VAL A 65 11.75 -22.21 -19.92
C VAL A 65 11.08 -23.43 -19.30
N LEU A 66 9.77 -23.54 -19.40
CA LEU A 66 8.98 -24.65 -18.86
C LEU A 66 8.99 -25.89 -19.79
N GLY A 67 9.65 -25.82 -20.96
CA GLY A 67 9.73 -26.91 -21.92
C GLY A 67 8.41 -27.19 -22.66
N PHE A 68 7.50 -26.21 -22.68
CA PHE A 68 6.29 -26.31 -23.49
C PHE A 68 6.65 -26.17 -24.96
N GLN A 69 6.69 -27.28 -25.70
CA GLN A 69 6.77 -27.22 -27.15
C GLN A 69 5.45 -26.64 -27.72
N LYS A 70 5.57 -25.78 -28.73
CA LYS A 70 4.42 -25.34 -29.53
C LYS A 70 3.82 -26.58 -30.21
N GLU A 71 2.95 -27.34 -29.53
CA GLU A 71 1.99 -28.14 -30.27
C GLU A 71 1.18 -27.18 -31.15
N GLU A 72 0.92 -27.56 -32.41
CA GLU A 72 -0.04 -26.88 -33.29
C GLU A 72 -1.44 -26.93 -32.66
N SER A 73 -1.61 -26.19 -31.56
CA SER A 73 -2.88 -26.11 -30.86
C SER A 73 -3.79 -25.18 -31.67
N ARG A 74 -4.88 -25.73 -32.20
CA ARG A 74 -5.94 -24.95 -32.82
C ARG A 74 -6.32 -23.79 -31.89
N PRO A 75 -6.50 -22.56 -32.41
CA PRO A 75 -6.72 -21.38 -31.59
C PRO A 75 -7.93 -21.54 -30.69
N VAL A 76 -7.79 -21.12 -29.42
CA VAL A 76 -8.90 -21.06 -28.46
C VAL A 76 -9.58 -19.71 -28.63
N GLN A 77 -10.89 -19.74 -28.91
CA GLN A 77 -11.70 -18.51 -28.85
C GLN A 77 -12.04 -18.22 -27.38
N LEU A 78 -11.39 -17.18 -26.83
CA LEU A 78 -11.59 -16.80 -25.42
C LEU A 78 -12.85 -15.95 -25.24
N PHE A 79 -13.51 -16.14 -24.11
CA PHE A 79 -14.59 -15.28 -23.66
C PHE A 79 -14.05 -14.04 -22.93
N ALA A 80 -14.74 -12.90 -23.09
CA ALA A 80 -14.55 -11.76 -22.19
C ALA A 80 -14.86 -12.19 -20.76
N LYS A 81 -14.22 -11.54 -19.77
CA LYS A 81 -14.33 -11.94 -18.33
C LYS A 81 -15.78 -12.01 -17.85
N GLU A 82 -16.63 -11.11 -18.31
CA GLU A 82 -18.04 -11.00 -17.92
C GLU A 82 -18.88 -12.17 -18.47
N LYS A 83 -18.42 -12.84 -19.54
CA LYS A 83 -19.09 -13.99 -20.19
C LYS A 83 -18.55 -15.35 -19.73
N GLN A 84 -17.57 -15.36 -18.84
CA GLN A 84 -16.98 -16.60 -18.33
C GLN A 84 -17.90 -17.24 -17.29
N ARG A 85 -18.33 -18.48 -17.57
CA ARG A 85 -19.03 -19.29 -16.56
C ARG A 85 -18.04 -19.74 -15.50
N ARG A 86 -18.36 -19.54 -14.23
CA ARG A 86 -17.59 -19.97 -13.07
C ARG A 86 -18.40 -20.96 -12.25
N VAL A 87 -17.75 -22.05 -11.83
CA VAL A 87 -18.33 -23.07 -10.97
C VAL A 87 -17.36 -23.33 -9.84
N GLN A 88 -17.81 -23.15 -8.60
CA GLN A 88 -17.03 -23.34 -7.39
C GLN A 88 -17.62 -24.46 -6.56
N GLY A 89 -16.77 -25.26 -5.91
CA GLY A 89 -17.18 -26.32 -5.01
C GLY A 89 -16.02 -27.22 -4.60
N GLN A 90 -16.31 -28.12 -3.68
CA GLN A 90 -15.39 -29.20 -3.35
C GLN A 90 -15.39 -30.23 -4.48
N LEU A 91 -14.24 -30.54 -5.03
CA LEU A 91 -14.06 -31.54 -6.07
C LEU A 91 -14.26 -32.96 -5.46
N ILE A 92 -15.40 -33.56 -5.76
CA ILE A 92 -15.72 -34.89 -5.23
C ILE A 92 -14.88 -35.94 -5.93
N ASP A 93 -15.06 -36.03 -7.24
CA ASP A 93 -14.32 -36.94 -8.12
C ASP A 93 -14.22 -36.37 -9.54
N PHE A 94 -13.36 -36.97 -10.34
CA PHE A 94 -13.21 -36.68 -11.75
C PHE A 94 -12.66 -37.91 -12.49
N GLY A 95 -12.89 -37.97 -13.78
CA GLY A 95 -12.41 -39.09 -14.59
C GLY A 95 -13.10 -39.18 -15.94
N ARG A 96 -13.01 -40.35 -16.57
CA ARG A 96 -13.68 -40.65 -17.83
C ARG A 96 -14.86 -41.59 -17.60
N ALA A 97 -16.02 -41.23 -18.13
CA ALA A 97 -17.24 -42.03 -18.09
C ALA A 97 -18.05 -41.79 -19.36
N PRO A 98 -19.05 -42.66 -19.67
CA PRO A 98 -20.02 -42.35 -20.72
C PRO A 98 -20.72 -41.02 -20.44
N TYR A 99 -20.83 -40.17 -21.47
CA TYR A 99 -21.41 -38.83 -21.31
C TYR A 99 -22.76 -38.87 -20.58
N ALA A 100 -22.91 -37.96 -19.62
CA ALA A 100 -24.08 -37.92 -18.73
C ALA A 100 -24.34 -39.20 -17.93
N PHE A 101 -23.34 -40.08 -17.80
CA PHE A 101 -23.40 -41.41 -17.18
C PHE A 101 -24.43 -42.36 -17.86
N VAL A 102 -24.76 -42.10 -19.13
CA VAL A 102 -25.70 -42.94 -19.88
C VAL A 102 -24.98 -44.04 -20.62
N LYS A 103 -25.35 -45.30 -20.39
CA LYS A 103 -24.76 -46.48 -21.05
C LYS A 103 -24.90 -46.36 -22.58
N GLY A 104 -23.82 -46.54 -23.30
CA GLY A 104 -23.78 -46.44 -24.76
C GLY A 104 -23.38 -45.05 -25.30
N HIS A 105 -23.35 -44.00 -24.48
CA HIS A 105 -22.78 -42.73 -24.89
C HIS A 105 -21.26 -42.80 -25.02
N ALA A 106 -20.66 -41.94 -25.88
CA ALA A 106 -19.23 -41.84 -26.03
C ALA A 106 -18.57 -41.40 -24.70
N PRO A 107 -17.40 -41.95 -24.33
CA PRO A 107 -16.68 -41.54 -23.12
C PRO A 107 -16.24 -40.08 -23.21
N CYS A 108 -16.53 -39.32 -22.15
CA CYS A 108 -16.08 -37.95 -21.98
C CYS A 108 -15.46 -37.77 -20.60
N PHE A 109 -14.59 -36.79 -20.43
CA PHE A 109 -14.05 -36.47 -19.13
C PHE A 109 -15.07 -35.65 -18.32
N TYR A 110 -15.22 -35.96 -17.04
CA TYR A 110 -16.09 -35.24 -16.13
C TYR A 110 -15.35 -34.77 -14.88
N ALA A 111 -15.90 -33.75 -14.23
CA ALA A 111 -15.54 -33.32 -12.88
C ALA A 111 -16.83 -33.08 -12.11
N ARG A 112 -16.94 -33.67 -10.91
CA ARG A 112 -18.10 -33.56 -10.03
C ARG A 112 -17.74 -32.70 -8.84
N LEU A 113 -18.53 -31.62 -8.62
CA LEU A 113 -18.32 -30.68 -7.54
C LEU A 113 -19.54 -30.63 -6.62
N ASN A 114 -19.27 -30.42 -5.34
CA ASN A 114 -20.30 -30.12 -4.33
C ASN A 114 -20.05 -28.70 -3.79
N ASN A 115 -21.03 -27.81 -3.90
CA ASN A 115 -20.93 -26.45 -3.35
C ASN A 115 -21.69 -26.27 -2.02
N GLY A 116 -22.12 -27.36 -1.39
CA GLY A 116 -22.92 -27.38 -0.17
C GLY A 116 -24.41 -27.49 -0.43
N ASP A 117 -24.96 -26.84 -1.47
CA ASP A 117 -26.38 -26.83 -1.81
C ASP A 117 -26.73 -27.92 -2.82
N LYS A 118 -25.86 -28.15 -3.79
CA LYS A 118 -26.07 -29.10 -4.89
C LYS A 118 -24.75 -29.67 -5.39
N THR A 119 -24.86 -30.83 -6.02
CA THR A 119 -23.79 -31.44 -6.79
C THR A 119 -23.94 -31.03 -8.26
N GLU A 120 -22.85 -30.49 -8.83
CA GLU A 120 -22.78 -30.15 -10.24
C GLU A 120 -21.72 -31.00 -10.94
N VAL A 121 -22.05 -31.45 -12.16
CA VAL A 121 -21.13 -32.26 -12.97
C VAL A 121 -20.77 -31.48 -14.24
N LEU A 122 -19.50 -31.23 -14.40
CA LEU A 122 -18.93 -30.62 -15.60
C LEU A 122 -18.47 -31.72 -16.57
N TRP A 123 -18.72 -31.53 -17.86
CA TRP A 123 -18.31 -32.43 -18.92
C TRP A 123 -17.53 -31.67 -20.00
N SER A 124 -16.30 -32.09 -20.27
CA SER A 124 -15.52 -31.58 -21.41
C SER A 124 -14.26 -32.45 -21.60
N HIS A 125 -13.88 -32.61 -22.85
CA HIS A 125 -12.60 -33.28 -23.21
C HIS A 125 -11.36 -32.50 -22.80
N THR A 126 -11.49 -31.26 -22.31
CA THR A 126 -10.38 -30.42 -21.89
C THR A 126 -10.19 -30.37 -20.37
N LEU A 127 -11.10 -30.99 -19.60
CA LEU A 127 -11.05 -30.97 -18.13
C LEU A 127 -9.86 -31.75 -17.59
N ASP A 128 -9.49 -32.86 -18.25
CA ASP A 128 -8.34 -33.68 -17.85
C ASP A 128 -7.06 -32.81 -17.77
N ARG A 129 -6.76 -32.13 -18.86
CA ARG A 129 -5.57 -31.24 -18.94
C ARG A 129 -5.65 -30.08 -17.95
N ALA A 130 -6.85 -29.48 -17.75
CA ALA A 130 -7.01 -28.39 -16.81
C ALA A 130 -6.74 -28.83 -15.36
N ILE A 131 -7.24 -30.01 -14.97
CA ILE A 131 -7.04 -30.59 -13.63
C ILE A 131 -5.56 -30.99 -13.42
N GLU A 132 -4.96 -31.61 -14.42
CA GLU A 132 -3.54 -32.02 -14.39
C GLU A 132 -2.60 -30.81 -14.22
N LEU A 133 -2.81 -29.76 -15.03
CA LEU A 133 -2.02 -28.52 -14.96
C LEU A 133 -2.15 -27.82 -13.62
N ALA A 134 -3.35 -27.79 -13.05
CA ALA A 134 -3.61 -27.17 -11.75
C ALA A 134 -3.22 -28.06 -10.56
N LYS A 135 -2.89 -29.36 -10.80
CA LYS A 135 -2.53 -30.35 -9.78
C LYS A 135 -3.54 -30.46 -8.63
N VAL A 136 -4.82 -30.22 -8.93
CA VAL A 136 -5.89 -30.32 -7.94
C VAL A 136 -6.29 -31.79 -7.70
N ARG A 137 -6.76 -32.10 -6.49
CA ARG A 137 -7.12 -33.45 -6.04
C ARG A 137 -8.58 -33.48 -5.54
N SER A 138 -9.17 -34.67 -5.53
CA SER A 138 -10.46 -34.90 -4.87
C SER A 138 -10.39 -34.49 -3.40
N GLY A 139 -11.45 -33.84 -2.91
CA GLY A 139 -11.53 -33.25 -1.59
C GLY A 139 -11.14 -31.77 -1.51
N GLU A 140 -10.42 -31.24 -2.48
CA GLU A 140 -10.03 -29.83 -2.51
C GLU A 140 -11.15 -28.93 -3.01
N TRP A 141 -11.21 -27.69 -2.49
CA TRP A 141 -12.09 -26.65 -2.99
C TRP A 141 -11.47 -26.01 -4.23
N VAL A 142 -12.24 -25.97 -5.31
CA VAL A 142 -11.76 -25.52 -6.63
C VAL A 142 -12.76 -24.59 -7.30
N GLU A 143 -12.23 -23.76 -8.19
CA GLU A 143 -13.02 -22.97 -9.14
C GLU A 143 -12.67 -23.41 -10.55
N PHE A 144 -13.69 -23.89 -11.27
CA PHE A 144 -13.64 -24.11 -12.72
C PHE A 144 -14.15 -22.88 -13.44
N ILE A 145 -13.38 -22.38 -14.40
CA ILE A 145 -13.71 -21.22 -15.22
C ILE A 145 -13.78 -21.66 -16.67
N LYS A 146 -14.94 -21.55 -17.29
CA LYS A 146 -15.08 -21.76 -18.74
C LYS A 146 -14.55 -20.54 -19.46
N ILE A 147 -13.28 -20.63 -19.94
CA ILE A 147 -12.55 -19.50 -20.54
C ILE A 147 -12.84 -19.30 -22.01
N GLY A 148 -13.42 -20.29 -22.70
CA GLY A 148 -13.68 -20.20 -24.11
C GLY A 148 -14.11 -21.54 -24.70
N PHE A 149 -13.90 -21.67 -25.99
CA PHE A 149 -14.08 -22.94 -26.70
C PHE A 149 -13.02 -23.12 -27.78
N ARG A 150 -12.84 -24.40 -28.16
CA ARG A 150 -12.00 -24.83 -29.26
C ARG A 150 -12.85 -25.58 -30.27
N GLU A 151 -12.74 -25.23 -31.53
CA GLU A 151 -13.41 -25.97 -32.61
C GLU A 151 -12.59 -27.20 -33.02
N GLY A 152 -13.26 -28.30 -33.29
CA GLY A 152 -12.69 -29.54 -33.75
C GLY A 152 -13.55 -30.16 -34.83
N VAL A 153 -12.98 -31.15 -35.55
CA VAL A 153 -13.70 -32.00 -36.52
C VAL A 153 -13.71 -33.41 -35.98
N GLY A 154 -14.89 -33.98 -35.76
CA GLY A 154 -15.06 -35.36 -35.32
C GLY A 154 -14.67 -36.37 -36.38
N LYS A 155 -14.51 -37.64 -36.01
CA LYS A 155 -14.20 -38.78 -36.94
C LYS A 155 -15.25 -38.91 -38.05
N ASN A 156 -16.44 -38.40 -37.82
CA ASN A 156 -17.56 -38.39 -38.80
C ASN A 156 -17.58 -37.13 -39.69
N GLY A 157 -16.50 -36.31 -39.69
CA GLY A 157 -16.40 -35.08 -40.48
C GLY A 157 -17.22 -33.89 -39.92
N ARG A 158 -17.98 -34.06 -38.86
CA ARG A 158 -18.79 -32.96 -38.28
C ARG A 158 -17.93 -32.09 -37.37
N THR A 159 -18.11 -30.78 -37.49
CA THR A 159 -17.50 -29.80 -36.55
C THR A 159 -18.16 -29.83 -35.18
N TYR A 160 -17.38 -29.70 -34.14
CA TYR A 160 -17.85 -29.56 -32.78
C TYR A 160 -17.12 -28.44 -32.04
N LYS A 161 -17.77 -27.89 -31.01
CA LYS A 161 -17.16 -26.90 -30.10
C LYS A 161 -16.92 -27.56 -28.75
N ALA A 162 -15.67 -27.71 -28.36
CA ALA A 162 -15.29 -28.19 -27.02
C ALA A 162 -15.08 -27.02 -26.09
N ALA A 163 -15.74 -27.01 -24.95
CA ALA A 163 -15.52 -26.01 -23.90
C ALA A 163 -14.08 -26.14 -23.37
N VAL A 164 -13.39 -25.01 -23.25
CA VAL A 164 -12.07 -24.94 -22.63
C VAL A 164 -12.22 -24.40 -21.22
N TRP A 165 -11.72 -25.16 -20.27
CA TRP A 165 -11.78 -24.87 -18.84
C TRP A 165 -10.41 -24.58 -18.29
N SER A 166 -10.35 -23.62 -17.35
CA SER A 166 -9.26 -23.41 -16.42
C SER A 166 -9.75 -23.85 -15.04
N VAL A 167 -8.88 -24.39 -14.22
CA VAL A 167 -9.21 -24.75 -12.84
C VAL A 167 -8.14 -24.19 -11.91
N ARG A 168 -8.55 -23.79 -10.70
CA ARG A 168 -7.66 -23.39 -9.63
C ARG A 168 -8.18 -23.84 -8.28
N ARG A 169 -7.28 -24.12 -7.36
CA ARG A 169 -7.65 -24.28 -5.95
C ARG A 169 -8.10 -22.96 -5.38
N ILE A 170 -9.13 -22.99 -4.54
CA ILE A 170 -9.63 -21.86 -3.76
C ILE A 170 -9.71 -22.26 -2.29
N GLU A 171 -9.79 -21.28 -1.40
CA GLU A 171 -10.04 -21.52 0.02
C GLU A 171 -11.40 -22.20 0.24
N SER A 172 -11.45 -23.19 1.14
CA SER A 172 -12.72 -23.72 1.64
C SER A 172 -13.49 -22.66 2.44
N PRO A 173 -14.79 -22.81 2.63
CA PRO A 173 -15.57 -21.95 3.52
C PRO A 173 -14.98 -21.88 4.94
N GLU A 174 -14.48 -22.99 5.46
CA GLU A 174 -13.86 -23.09 6.78
C GLU A 174 -12.51 -22.35 6.83
N GLU A 175 -11.65 -22.56 5.83
CA GLU A 175 -10.36 -21.86 5.71
C GLU A 175 -10.58 -20.34 5.61
N ARG A 176 -11.57 -19.91 4.79
CA ARG A 176 -11.93 -18.49 4.67
C ARG A 176 -12.40 -17.91 6.00
N LYS A 177 -13.32 -18.61 6.70
CA LYS A 177 -13.83 -18.18 8.01
C LYS A 177 -12.70 -18.10 9.05
N ALA A 178 -11.79 -19.08 9.06
CA ALA A 178 -10.63 -19.09 9.95
C ALA A 178 -9.69 -17.92 9.65
N ARG A 179 -9.39 -17.63 8.38
CA ARG A 179 -8.58 -16.50 7.95
C ARG A 179 -9.22 -15.16 8.33
N GLU A 180 -10.51 -15.00 8.07
CA GLU A 180 -11.27 -13.78 8.42
C GLU A 180 -11.30 -13.55 9.94
N SER A 181 -11.52 -14.60 10.72
CA SER A 181 -11.45 -14.54 12.17
C SER A 181 -10.05 -14.17 12.67
N GLY A 182 -9.01 -14.75 12.08
CA GLY A 182 -7.62 -14.44 12.38
C GLY A 182 -7.28 -12.97 12.07
N VAL A 183 -7.73 -12.45 10.91
CA VAL A 183 -7.56 -11.04 10.54
C VAL A 183 -8.30 -10.13 11.51
N ALA A 184 -9.55 -10.43 11.84
CA ALA A 184 -10.34 -9.63 12.78
C ALA A 184 -9.70 -9.57 14.17
N LYS A 185 -9.17 -10.70 14.66
CA LYS A 185 -8.42 -10.75 15.94
C LYS A 185 -7.16 -9.91 15.89
N ALA A 186 -6.36 -10.02 14.82
CA ALA A 186 -5.16 -9.22 14.63
C ALA A 186 -5.47 -7.71 14.53
N ASP A 187 -6.54 -7.35 13.85
CA ASP A 187 -6.99 -5.97 13.71
C ASP A 187 -7.46 -5.37 15.05
N LYS A 188 -8.13 -6.15 15.87
CA LYS A 188 -8.51 -5.74 17.24
C LYS A 188 -7.27 -5.46 18.09
N VAL A 189 -6.25 -6.31 18.03
CA VAL A 189 -4.98 -6.09 18.76
C VAL A 189 -4.28 -4.81 18.30
N LYS A 190 -4.18 -4.57 16.98
CA LYS A 190 -3.58 -3.34 16.45
C LYS A 190 -4.36 -2.10 16.86
N ALA A 191 -5.69 -2.13 16.75
CA ALA A 191 -6.55 -1.02 17.12
C ALA A 191 -6.42 -0.69 18.62
N GLN A 192 -6.36 -1.71 19.48
CA GLN A 192 -6.18 -1.54 20.90
C GLN A 192 -4.81 -0.97 21.25
N ALA A 193 -3.73 -1.44 20.60
CA ALA A 193 -2.39 -0.91 20.82
C ALA A 193 -2.30 0.58 20.46
N ILE A 194 -2.93 1.01 19.36
CA ILE A 194 -3.01 2.44 18.99
C ILE A 194 -3.76 3.23 20.07
N ALA A 195 -4.91 2.72 20.53
CA ALA A 195 -5.72 3.39 21.53
C ALA A 195 -5.00 3.50 22.89
N ASN A 196 -4.36 2.43 23.34
CA ASN A 196 -3.63 2.40 24.61
C ASN A 196 -2.47 3.40 24.60
N ILE A 197 -1.62 3.36 23.56
CA ILE A 197 -0.48 4.29 23.46
C ILE A 197 -0.98 5.73 23.44
N TRP A 198 -2.07 6.03 22.70
CA TRP A 198 -2.60 7.38 22.66
C TRP A 198 -3.18 7.83 24.03
N SER A 199 -3.88 6.94 24.74
CA SER A 199 -4.46 7.27 26.06
C SER A 199 -3.40 7.41 27.16
N GLU A 200 -2.29 6.67 27.07
CA GLU A 200 -1.19 6.70 28.03
C GLU A 200 -0.18 7.83 27.74
N ALA A 201 -0.18 8.37 26.52
CA ALA A 201 0.72 9.45 26.14
C ALA A 201 0.32 10.77 26.79
N SER A 202 1.30 11.45 27.38
CA SER A 202 1.13 12.73 28.07
C SER A 202 0.97 13.89 27.09
N PRO A 203 0.00 14.79 27.32
CA PRO A 203 -0.03 16.10 26.65
C PRO A 203 1.27 16.87 26.89
N LEU A 204 1.70 17.66 25.90
CA LEU A 204 2.97 18.41 25.99
C LEU A 204 3.00 19.50 27.09
N THR A 205 1.87 19.76 27.73
CA THR A 205 1.75 20.69 28.89
C THR A 205 2.09 20.05 30.23
N GLU A 206 2.19 18.72 30.29
CA GLU A 206 2.62 17.99 31.49
C GLU A 206 4.14 17.96 31.56
N ASP A 207 4.69 17.82 32.78
CA ASP A 207 6.13 17.70 33.00
C ASP A 207 6.50 16.23 33.23
N THR A 208 6.75 15.52 32.13
CA THR A 208 7.23 14.15 32.14
C THR A 208 8.57 14.04 31.40
N LYS A 209 9.24 12.90 31.53
CA LYS A 209 10.48 12.62 30.81
C LYS A 209 10.27 12.75 29.28
N GLY A 210 9.17 12.17 28.77
CA GLY A 210 8.83 12.20 27.35
C GLY A 210 8.53 13.61 26.84
N THR A 211 7.75 14.38 27.61
CA THR A 211 7.41 15.76 27.19
C THR A 211 8.63 16.67 27.16
N ARG A 212 9.54 16.54 28.16
CA ARG A 212 10.83 17.26 28.14
C ARG A 212 11.66 16.90 26.91
N ALA A 213 11.78 15.61 26.59
CA ALA A 213 12.52 15.15 25.40
C ALA A 213 11.90 15.67 24.10
N VAL A 214 10.57 15.63 23.96
CA VAL A 214 9.86 16.15 22.78
C VAL A 214 10.03 17.66 22.63
N LEU A 215 9.85 18.42 23.71
CA LEU A 215 10.02 19.88 23.68
C LEU A 215 11.47 20.29 23.41
N ALA A 216 12.46 19.57 23.97
CA ALA A 216 13.87 19.76 23.65
C ALA A 216 14.17 19.47 22.17
N TYR A 217 13.66 18.34 21.64
CA TYR A 217 13.77 17.99 20.23
C TYR A 217 13.22 19.07 19.31
N LEU A 218 12.00 19.54 19.55
CA LEU A 218 11.36 20.54 18.72
C LEU A 218 12.08 21.88 18.83
N ARG A 219 12.44 22.33 20.05
CA ARG A 219 13.05 23.65 20.26
C ARG A 219 14.50 23.70 19.80
N TRP A 220 15.33 22.81 20.33
CA TRP A 220 16.78 22.87 20.13
C TRP A 220 17.22 22.13 18.86
N GLY A 221 16.56 20.98 18.59
CA GLY A 221 16.88 20.15 17.44
C GLY A 221 16.24 20.61 16.14
N ARG A 222 15.14 21.39 16.20
CA ARG A 222 14.34 21.78 15.03
C ARG A 222 14.02 23.28 14.92
N GLY A 223 14.45 24.10 15.87
CA GLY A 223 14.20 25.53 15.86
C GLY A 223 12.72 25.94 16.01
N ILE A 224 11.85 24.99 16.43
CA ILE A 224 10.42 25.21 16.57
C ILE A 224 10.13 25.87 17.90
N THR A 225 9.78 27.16 17.89
CA THR A 225 9.58 27.97 19.08
C THR A 225 8.12 28.08 19.55
N LEU A 226 7.25 27.21 19.05
CA LEU A 226 5.86 27.14 19.51
C LEU A 226 5.82 26.68 20.97
N SER A 227 4.95 27.32 21.77
CA SER A 227 4.80 26.93 23.18
C SER A 227 4.18 25.55 23.33
N ALA A 228 4.46 24.87 24.46
CA ALA A 228 3.84 23.59 24.79
C ALA A 228 2.31 23.67 24.74
N LYS A 229 1.72 24.74 25.24
CA LYS A 229 0.27 25.00 25.19
C LYS A 229 -0.25 25.08 23.74
N ARG A 230 0.49 25.72 22.83
CA ARG A 230 0.09 25.78 21.41
C ARG A 230 0.23 24.42 20.72
N LEU A 231 1.30 23.68 20.99
CA LEU A 231 1.51 22.34 20.44
C LEU A 231 0.49 21.31 20.93
N ALA A 232 0.01 21.47 22.18
CA ALA A 232 -0.99 20.59 22.77
C ALA A 232 -2.44 20.94 22.41
N HIS A 233 -2.68 22.17 21.92
CA HIS A 233 -4.04 22.70 21.72
C HIS A 233 -4.92 21.82 20.82
N ASP A 234 -4.36 21.31 19.75
CA ASP A 234 -5.13 20.53 18.76
C ASP A 234 -5.07 19.01 19.04
N ASP A 235 -4.52 18.63 20.18
CA ASP A 235 -4.37 17.22 20.61
C ASP A 235 -3.82 16.30 19.52
N SER A 236 -2.86 16.82 18.78
CA SER A 236 -2.27 16.10 17.63
C SER A 236 -0.90 15.52 17.92
N ILE A 237 -0.20 16.04 18.94
CA ILE A 237 1.11 15.54 19.39
C ILE A 237 1.05 15.32 20.90
N ARG A 238 1.50 14.14 21.31
CA ARG A 238 1.70 13.75 22.70
C ARG A 238 3.09 13.14 22.87
N ALA A 239 3.48 12.88 24.11
CA ALA A 239 4.75 12.28 24.46
C ALA A 239 4.58 10.97 25.23
N VAL A 240 5.47 10.02 25.01
CA VAL A 240 5.57 8.78 25.77
C VAL A 240 6.96 8.73 26.41
N ASP A 241 7.03 8.40 27.71
CA ASP A 241 8.28 8.36 28.46
C ASP A 241 9.22 7.23 28.02
N ALA A 242 8.64 6.07 27.67
CA ALA A 242 9.40 4.87 27.31
C ALA A 242 8.66 4.04 26.25
N MET A 243 8.84 4.40 24.99
CA MET A 243 8.30 3.67 23.85
C MET A 243 9.26 2.59 23.39
N ARG A 244 8.80 1.34 23.35
CA ARG A 244 9.59 0.19 22.91
C ARG A 244 9.93 0.28 21.43
N THR A 245 11.19 0.00 21.06
CA THR A 245 11.65 -0.01 19.67
C THR A 245 11.07 -1.19 18.88
N LEU A 246 11.21 -1.16 17.55
CA LEU A 246 10.78 -2.29 16.72
C LEU A 246 11.62 -3.55 16.96
N GLU A 247 12.89 -3.36 17.23
CA GLU A 247 13.84 -4.41 17.57
C GLU A 247 13.49 -5.06 18.93
N GLY A 248 12.75 -4.32 19.78
CA GLY A 248 12.16 -4.82 21.02
C GLY A 248 13.12 -4.95 22.20
N ASP A 249 14.37 -4.51 22.07
CA ASP A 249 15.43 -4.63 23.06
C ASP A 249 15.56 -3.38 23.95
N LYS A 250 15.11 -2.21 23.44
CA LYS A 250 15.26 -0.91 24.11
C LYS A 250 13.95 -0.12 24.08
N SER A 251 13.86 0.84 25.00
CA SER A 251 12.80 1.85 25.04
C SER A 251 13.40 3.23 25.10
N TYR A 252 12.77 4.17 24.41
CA TYR A 252 13.17 5.57 24.37
C TYR A 252 11.97 6.48 24.57
N PRO A 253 12.17 7.72 25.06
CA PRO A 253 11.15 8.74 24.93
C PRO A 253 10.69 8.84 23.46
N ALA A 254 9.42 9.14 23.25
CA ALA A 254 8.92 9.24 21.91
C ALA A 254 7.89 10.36 21.75
N MET A 255 8.00 11.09 20.65
CA MET A 255 6.94 11.92 20.14
C MET A 255 5.95 11.03 19.40
N VAL A 256 4.68 11.07 19.79
CA VAL A 256 3.59 10.38 19.10
C VAL A 256 2.62 11.40 18.52
N ALA A 257 2.33 11.27 17.23
CA ALA A 257 1.44 12.17 16.52
C ALA A 257 0.25 11.42 15.95
N ALA A 258 -0.96 11.95 16.18
CA ALA A 258 -2.21 11.35 15.75
C ALA A 258 -2.44 11.53 14.26
N VAL A 259 -2.43 10.45 13.51
CA VAL A 259 -2.83 10.43 12.09
C VAL A 259 -4.33 10.30 12.04
N ARG A 260 -5.02 11.35 11.57
CA ARG A 260 -6.49 11.44 11.57
C ARG A 260 -7.05 11.37 10.14
N ASN A 261 -8.11 10.60 9.96
CA ASN A 261 -8.88 10.59 8.72
C ASN A 261 -9.71 11.88 8.54
N PRO A 262 -10.42 12.08 7.40
CA PRO A 262 -11.24 13.27 7.20
C PRO A 262 -12.30 13.51 8.28
N GLN A 263 -12.80 12.46 8.94
CA GLN A 263 -13.78 12.54 10.03
C GLN A 263 -13.13 12.81 11.40
N GLY A 264 -11.83 13.09 11.47
CA GLY A 264 -11.11 13.39 12.72
C GLY A 264 -10.74 12.15 13.56
N LYS A 265 -11.11 10.94 13.15
CA LYS A 265 -10.78 9.71 13.89
C LYS A 265 -9.32 9.33 13.71
N ILE A 266 -8.64 8.93 14.80
CA ILE A 266 -7.28 8.41 14.74
C ILE A 266 -7.26 7.07 14.00
N VAL A 267 -6.52 6.99 12.91
CA VAL A 267 -6.33 5.75 12.13
C VAL A 267 -5.06 5.03 12.53
N THR A 268 -4.00 5.76 12.85
CA THR A 268 -2.74 5.25 13.39
C THR A 268 -1.98 6.35 14.11
N LEU A 269 -0.81 6.05 14.67
CA LEU A 269 0.12 7.01 15.25
C LEU A 269 1.42 7.03 14.46
N HIS A 270 1.94 8.23 14.24
CA HIS A 270 3.33 8.43 13.81
C HIS A 270 4.21 8.54 15.06
N VAL A 271 5.26 7.74 15.12
CA VAL A 271 6.18 7.66 16.27
C VAL A 271 7.55 8.17 15.83
N THR A 272 8.13 9.07 16.63
CA THR A 272 9.54 9.50 16.49
C THR A 272 10.24 9.18 17.80
N TYR A 273 11.24 8.29 17.77
CA TYR A 273 12.03 7.93 18.94
C TYR A 273 13.10 8.98 19.21
N LEU A 274 13.23 9.38 20.49
CA LEU A 274 14.12 10.45 20.95
C LEU A 274 15.03 9.97 22.07
N THR A 275 16.18 10.61 22.24
CA THR A 275 16.94 10.54 23.48
C THR A 275 16.32 11.46 24.52
N GLU A 276 16.74 11.36 25.77
CA GLU A 276 16.28 12.23 26.88
C GLU A 276 16.66 13.70 26.63
N GLU A 277 17.78 13.92 25.95
CA GLU A 277 18.30 15.25 25.58
C GLU A 277 17.58 15.85 24.36
N GLY A 278 16.66 15.14 23.75
CA GLY A 278 15.90 15.62 22.59
C GLY A 278 16.60 15.43 21.24
N ALA A 279 17.56 14.51 21.12
CA ALA A 279 18.06 14.07 19.83
C ALA A 279 17.22 12.89 19.31
N LYS A 280 17.34 12.57 18.02
CA LYS A 280 16.79 11.31 17.50
C LYS A 280 17.50 10.12 18.13
N ALA A 281 16.75 9.12 18.59
CA ALA A 281 17.32 7.94 19.22
C ALA A 281 18.24 7.17 18.25
N PRO A 282 19.35 6.56 18.76
CA PRO A 282 20.29 5.78 17.95
C PRO A 282 19.73 4.39 17.67
N VAL A 283 18.65 4.32 16.87
CA VAL A 283 17.96 3.11 16.45
C VAL A 283 17.85 3.05 14.95
N ALA A 284 17.74 1.86 14.36
CA ALA A 284 17.65 1.68 12.92
C ALA A 284 16.42 2.39 12.33
N THR A 285 15.28 2.32 13.02
CA THR A 285 14.03 2.97 12.62
C THR A 285 13.69 4.10 13.59
N GLN A 286 14.16 5.30 13.28
CA GLN A 286 13.93 6.49 14.14
C GLN A 286 12.51 7.02 14.07
N LYS A 287 11.84 6.84 12.93
CA LYS A 287 10.45 7.27 12.69
C LYS A 287 9.64 6.12 12.08
N ARG A 288 8.42 5.93 12.51
CA ARG A 288 7.52 4.93 11.93
C ARG A 288 6.05 5.26 12.10
N LEU A 289 5.21 4.69 11.27
CA LEU A 289 3.79 4.54 11.55
C LEU A 289 3.55 3.24 12.32
N MET A 290 2.60 3.27 13.25
CA MET A 290 2.13 2.04 13.87
C MET A 290 1.36 1.19 12.85
N ALA A 291 1.37 -0.14 13.03
CA ALA A 291 0.66 -1.06 12.15
C ALA A 291 -0.85 -0.78 12.18
N LEU A 292 -1.43 -0.59 11.00
CA LEU A 292 -2.87 -0.35 10.86
C LEU A 292 -3.67 -1.66 10.93
N PRO A 293 -4.88 -1.63 11.52
CA PRO A 293 -5.92 -2.61 11.20
C PRO A 293 -6.24 -2.61 9.70
N SER A 294 -6.58 -3.76 9.13
CA SER A 294 -6.92 -3.88 7.70
C SER A 294 -8.16 -3.06 7.30
N THR A 295 -9.00 -2.72 8.28
CA THR A 295 -10.20 -1.88 8.12
C THR A 295 -9.89 -0.38 8.09
N ARG A 296 -8.64 0.04 8.32
CA ARG A 296 -8.21 1.45 8.33
C ARG A 296 -7.24 1.71 7.19
N THR A 297 -7.22 2.95 6.74
CA THR A 297 -6.29 3.43 5.71
C THR A 297 -5.70 4.76 6.12
N ILE A 298 -4.44 5.01 5.73
CA ILE A 298 -3.84 6.36 5.82
C ILE A 298 -4.18 7.23 4.62
N ARG A 299 -4.84 6.67 3.61
CA ARG A 299 -5.29 7.46 2.47
C ARG A 299 -6.24 8.55 2.96
N HIS A 300 -6.03 9.78 2.48
CA HIS A 300 -6.78 10.99 2.88
C HIS A 300 -6.54 11.45 4.32
N ALA A 301 -5.67 10.79 5.09
CA ALA A 301 -5.36 11.13 6.47
C ALA A 301 -4.19 12.12 6.55
N ALA A 302 -4.15 12.89 7.65
CA ALA A 302 -3.07 13.81 7.98
C ALA A 302 -2.88 13.91 9.49
N ILE A 303 -1.74 14.43 9.91
CA ILE A 303 -1.52 14.92 11.27
C ILE A 303 -1.95 16.39 11.28
N ARG A 304 -3.07 16.69 11.95
CA ARG A 304 -3.69 17.99 11.96
C ARG A 304 -3.13 18.82 13.09
N LEU A 305 -2.06 19.56 12.83
CA LEU A 305 -1.32 20.31 13.84
C LEU A 305 -1.98 21.65 14.22
N ALA A 306 -3.03 22.03 13.54
CA ALA A 306 -3.86 23.21 13.83
C ALA A 306 -5.22 23.05 13.17
N GLU A 307 -6.25 23.70 13.74
CA GLU A 307 -7.55 23.84 13.07
C GLU A 307 -7.43 24.84 11.91
N PRO A 308 -7.90 24.47 10.71
CA PRO A 308 -7.84 25.36 9.55
C PRO A 308 -8.96 26.39 9.62
N GLY A 309 -8.60 27.64 9.30
CA GLY A 309 -9.58 28.69 8.95
C GLY A 309 -9.87 28.67 7.45
N GLY A 310 -10.02 29.87 6.83
CA GLY A 310 -10.05 30.01 5.37
C GLY A 310 -8.71 29.70 4.68
N LEU A 311 -7.63 29.61 5.45
CA LEU A 311 -6.26 29.33 5.02
C LEU A 311 -5.74 28.07 5.71
N LEU A 312 -5.06 27.21 4.94
CA LEU A 312 -4.34 26.05 5.44
C LEU A 312 -3.04 25.86 4.65
N ALA A 313 -1.93 25.61 5.34
CA ALA A 313 -0.72 25.06 4.73
C ALA A 313 -0.67 23.54 4.91
N VAL A 314 0.02 22.86 3.99
CA VAL A 314 0.33 21.43 4.09
C VAL A 314 1.78 21.18 3.76
N ALA A 315 2.42 20.26 4.49
CA ALA A 315 3.79 19.83 4.26
C ALA A 315 3.89 18.30 4.40
N GLU A 316 5.00 17.70 3.98
CA GLU A 316 5.16 16.25 4.11
C GLU A 316 5.43 15.85 5.56
N GLY A 317 6.44 16.42 6.19
CA GLY A 317 6.89 16.07 7.53
C GLY A 317 6.24 16.88 8.65
N ILE A 318 6.23 16.32 9.87
CA ILE A 318 5.76 17.02 11.08
C ILE A 318 6.65 18.25 11.35
N GLU A 319 7.96 18.07 11.28
CA GLU A 319 8.94 19.12 11.54
C GLU A 319 8.80 20.25 10.52
N THR A 320 8.66 19.90 9.24
CA THR A 320 8.40 20.86 8.16
C THR A 320 7.13 21.67 8.43
N ALA A 321 6.02 20.98 8.76
CA ALA A 321 4.75 21.63 9.05
C ALA A 321 4.80 22.57 10.28
N LEU A 322 5.49 22.14 11.35
CA LEU A 322 5.68 22.97 12.54
C LEU A 322 6.62 24.16 12.28
N SER A 323 7.61 24.02 11.37
CA SER A 323 8.48 25.12 10.94
C SER A 323 7.69 26.19 10.21
N VAL A 324 6.83 25.79 9.29
CA VAL A 324 5.91 26.72 8.61
C VAL A 324 5.00 27.44 9.61
N SER A 325 4.40 26.70 10.55
CA SER A 325 3.56 27.30 11.60
C SER A 325 4.36 28.25 12.52
N THR A 326 5.64 27.96 12.79
CA THR A 326 6.53 28.80 13.60
C THR A 326 6.88 30.09 12.88
N ALA A 327 7.24 30.02 11.61
CA ALA A 327 7.67 31.17 10.83
C ALA A 327 6.52 32.06 10.40
N MET A 328 5.48 31.49 9.81
CA MET A 328 4.40 32.20 9.15
C MET A 328 3.17 32.44 10.04
N ARG A 329 3.07 31.76 11.19
CA ARG A 329 1.94 31.81 12.13
C ARG A 329 0.59 31.39 11.51
N ILE A 330 0.65 30.45 10.55
CA ILE A 330 -0.54 29.89 9.88
C ILE A 330 -0.77 28.44 10.29
N PRO A 331 -2.00 27.92 10.18
CA PRO A 331 -2.25 26.47 10.37
C PRO A 331 -1.53 25.67 9.30
N CYS A 332 -0.85 24.58 9.70
CA CYS A 332 -0.19 23.68 8.78
C CYS A 332 -0.41 22.22 9.21
N TRP A 333 -0.73 21.34 8.25
CA TRP A 333 -0.90 19.91 8.47
C TRP A 333 0.26 19.12 7.88
N ALA A 334 0.63 18.00 8.52
CA ALA A 334 1.62 17.07 7.97
C ALA A 334 0.93 15.91 7.27
N THR A 335 1.31 15.65 6.01
CA THR A 335 0.71 14.62 5.15
C THR A 335 1.42 13.27 5.21
N ILE A 336 2.50 13.19 6.00
CA ILE A 336 3.28 11.98 6.33
C ILE A 336 4.15 11.50 5.16
N SER A 337 3.69 11.65 3.93
CA SER A 337 4.39 11.21 2.72
C SER A 337 3.88 11.93 1.48
N ALA A 338 4.63 11.88 0.40
CA ALA A 338 4.19 12.35 -0.91
C ALA A 338 2.86 11.69 -1.37
N GLY A 339 2.68 10.40 -1.08
CA GLY A 339 1.41 9.68 -1.34
C GLY A 339 0.25 10.21 -0.51
N GLY A 340 0.49 10.57 0.75
CA GLY A 340 -0.46 11.23 1.63
C GLY A 340 -0.85 12.60 1.09
N MET A 341 0.12 13.41 0.66
CA MET A 341 -0.10 14.72 0.05
C MET A 341 -1.00 14.63 -1.19
N LYS A 342 -0.69 13.74 -2.12
CA LYS A 342 -1.50 13.52 -3.33
C LYS A 342 -2.95 13.19 -3.02
N SER A 343 -3.21 12.37 -2.00
CA SER A 343 -4.55 11.89 -1.68
C SER A 343 -5.29 12.72 -0.64
N LEU A 344 -4.68 13.76 -0.06
CA LEU A 344 -5.24 14.53 1.04
C LEU A 344 -6.62 15.13 0.69
N ILE A 345 -7.55 15.03 1.63
CA ILE A 345 -8.83 15.75 1.57
C ILE A 345 -8.68 17.01 2.41
N ILE A 346 -8.90 18.15 1.77
CA ILE A 346 -8.88 19.48 2.39
C ILE A 346 -10.30 19.86 2.82
N PRO A 347 -10.51 20.36 4.04
CA PRO A 347 -11.82 20.79 4.53
C PRO A 347 -12.45 21.87 3.63
N ASP A 348 -13.78 21.89 3.54
CA ASP A 348 -14.51 22.76 2.62
C ASP A 348 -14.39 24.26 2.95
N ASN A 349 -14.16 24.58 4.22
CA ASN A 349 -13.95 25.96 4.68
C ASN A 349 -12.58 26.54 4.29
N VAL A 350 -11.65 25.74 3.77
CA VAL A 350 -10.33 26.21 3.32
C VAL A 350 -10.46 26.76 1.90
N ARG A 351 -10.31 28.04 1.72
CA ARG A 351 -10.24 28.72 0.43
C ARG A 351 -8.82 28.78 -0.12
N TYR A 352 -7.87 29.16 0.74
CA TYR A 352 -6.46 29.33 0.38
C TYR A 352 -5.65 28.12 0.86
N LEU A 353 -5.00 27.44 -0.06
CA LEU A 353 -4.13 26.29 0.25
C LEU A 353 -2.69 26.60 -0.14
N LEU A 354 -1.78 26.48 0.84
CA LEU A 354 -0.34 26.54 0.62
C LEU A 354 0.24 25.13 0.68
N ILE A 355 0.95 24.73 -0.36
CA ILE A 355 1.64 23.44 -0.39
C ILE A 355 3.13 23.71 -0.24
N MET A 356 3.67 23.36 0.93
CA MET A 356 5.07 23.54 1.30
C MET A 356 5.82 22.27 0.94
N ALA A 357 6.21 22.15 -0.32
CA ALA A 357 6.88 20.96 -0.85
C ALA A 357 8.36 20.94 -0.46
N ASP A 358 8.87 19.75 -0.14
CA ASP A 358 10.30 19.53 0.03
C ASP A 358 10.97 19.47 -1.35
N LYS A 359 12.21 19.97 -1.44
CA LYS A 359 13.02 19.94 -2.65
C LYS A 359 13.96 18.74 -2.57
N ASP A 360 13.75 17.75 -3.41
CA ASP A 360 14.58 16.55 -3.48
C ASP A 360 15.07 16.27 -4.91
N ALA A 361 16.20 15.58 -5.03
CA ALA A 361 16.82 15.27 -6.32
C ALA A 361 15.94 14.42 -7.25
N THR A 362 14.92 13.75 -6.73
CA THR A 362 13.99 12.88 -7.48
C THR A 362 12.70 13.58 -7.88
N HIS A 363 12.47 14.79 -7.38
CA HIS A 363 11.25 15.60 -7.57
C HIS A 363 9.95 14.90 -7.17
N VAL A 364 10.01 13.97 -6.21
CA VAL A 364 8.84 13.22 -5.75
C VAL A 364 7.89 14.12 -4.96
N GLY A 365 8.45 14.98 -4.08
CA GLY A 365 7.70 15.97 -3.31
C GLY A 365 6.99 16.97 -4.22
N GLU A 366 7.71 17.54 -5.18
CA GLU A 366 7.18 18.53 -6.15
C GLU A 366 6.05 17.94 -7.02
N LYS A 367 6.22 16.70 -7.51
CA LYS A 367 5.16 16.00 -8.28
C LYS A 367 3.91 15.74 -7.44
N ALA A 368 4.08 15.44 -6.16
CA ALA A 368 2.97 15.23 -5.25
C ALA A 368 2.21 16.55 -4.97
N ALA A 369 2.95 17.63 -4.77
CA ALA A 369 2.42 18.98 -4.59
C ALA A 369 1.62 19.43 -5.81
N GLU A 370 2.16 19.23 -7.01
CA GLU A 370 1.48 19.61 -8.26
C GLU A 370 0.20 18.79 -8.50
N GLU A 371 0.18 17.53 -8.13
CA GLU A 371 -1.04 16.71 -8.23
C GLU A 371 -2.12 17.19 -7.25
N LEU A 372 -1.74 17.53 -6.01
CA LEU A 372 -2.68 18.14 -5.05
C LEU A 372 -3.16 19.50 -5.55
N ARG A 373 -2.25 20.36 -6.06
CA ARG A 373 -2.60 21.67 -6.62
C ARG A 373 -3.67 21.54 -7.70
N ARG A 374 -3.45 20.70 -8.71
CA ARG A 374 -4.41 20.50 -9.80
C ARG A 374 -5.79 20.08 -9.31
N ARG A 375 -5.83 19.18 -8.33
CA ARG A 375 -7.10 18.73 -7.73
C ARG A 375 -7.82 19.85 -7.01
N MET A 376 -7.10 20.68 -6.25
CA MET A 376 -7.70 21.74 -5.44
C MET A 376 -8.12 22.93 -6.29
N VAL A 377 -7.35 23.30 -7.31
CA VAL A 377 -7.74 24.32 -8.30
C VAL A 377 -9.01 23.88 -9.07
N ALA A 378 -9.12 22.61 -9.45
CA ALA A 378 -10.32 22.07 -10.09
C ALA A 378 -11.58 22.14 -9.17
N LEU A 379 -11.38 22.24 -7.85
CA LEU A 379 -12.44 22.48 -6.87
C LEU A 379 -12.67 23.98 -6.54
N GLY A 380 -12.07 24.89 -7.32
CA GLY A 380 -12.25 26.34 -7.18
C GLY A 380 -11.50 26.96 -6.00
N ARG A 381 -10.39 26.33 -5.53
CA ARG A 381 -9.57 26.87 -4.45
C ARG A 381 -8.37 27.64 -5.01
N ASP A 382 -7.92 28.62 -4.26
CA ASP A 382 -6.69 29.35 -4.53
C ASP A 382 -5.51 28.56 -3.94
N VAL A 383 -4.58 28.10 -4.80
CA VAL A 383 -3.52 27.18 -4.38
C VAL A 383 -2.14 27.70 -4.78
N PHE A 384 -1.25 27.78 -3.80
CA PHE A 384 0.13 28.22 -3.93
C PHE A 384 1.07 27.06 -3.58
N VAL A 385 2.09 26.84 -4.40
CA VAL A 385 3.12 25.82 -4.16
C VAL A 385 4.46 26.51 -3.94
N PHE A 386 5.10 26.19 -2.83
CA PHE A 386 6.40 26.73 -2.46
C PHE A 386 7.40 25.59 -2.24
N THR A 387 8.59 25.76 -2.75
CA THR A 387 9.75 24.89 -2.51
C THR A 387 10.91 25.74 -2.00
N PRO A 388 11.83 25.22 -1.17
CA PRO A 388 13.02 25.94 -0.77
C PRO A 388 13.82 26.44 -1.99
N GLU A 389 14.22 27.71 -1.99
CA GLU A 389 15.00 28.31 -3.08
C GLU A 389 16.42 27.81 -3.10
N ASP A 390 16.98 27.54 -1.92
CA ASP A 390 18.36 27.12 -1.76
C ASP A 390 18.71 25.87 -2.56
N PRO A 391 19.93 25.74 -3.06
CA PRO A 391 20.40 24.51 -3.67
C PRO A 391 20.45 23.39 -2.63
N ILE A 392 20.25 22.16 -3.07
CA ILE A 392 20.44 20.98 -2.23
C ILE A 392 21.90 20.91 -1.83
N PRO A 393 22.24 20.88 -0.52
CA PRO A 393 23.62 20.79 -0.06
C PRO A 393 24.32 19.55 -0.62
N GLU A 394 25.63 19.65 -0.86
CA GLU A 394 26.42 18.53 -1.35
C GLU A 394 26.32 17.32 -0.40
N GLY A 395 26.02 16.15 -0.97
CA GLY A 395 25.81 14.92 -0.21
C GLY A 395 24.44 14.78 0.47
N ALA A 396 23.59 15.82 0.48
CA ALA A 396 22.23 15.75 0.98
C ALA A 396 21.27 15.16 -0.07
N LYS A 397 20.20 14.51 0.40
CA LYS A 397 19.15 13.96 -0.48
C LYS A 397 18.13 15.01 -0.92
N GLY A 398 18.04 16.10 -0.18
CA GLY A 398 17.07 17.17 -0.38
C GLY A 398 17.24 18.26 0.67
N ILE A 399 16.40 19.27 0.60
CA ILE A 399 16.23 20.35 1.57
C ILE A 399 14.76 20.57 1.84
N ASP A 400 14.40 20.69 3.11
CA ASP A 400 13.03 20.93 3.56
C ASP A 400 12.87 22.30 4.25
N TRP A 401 11.65 22.70 4.59
CA TRP A 401 11.38 23.96 5.25
C TRP A 401 11.83 24.01 6.73
N ASN A 402 12.16 22.87 7.34
CA ASN A 402 12.83 22.87 8.64
C ASN A 402 14.31 23.23 8.49
N ASP A 403 14.96 22.81 7.42
CA ASP A 403 16.34 23.23 7.10
C ASP A 403 16.40 24.74 6.86
N VAL A 404 15.41 25.29 6.13
CA VAL A 404 15.29 26.74 5.91
C VAL A 404 15.10 27.48 7.24
N LEU A 405 14.24 26.97 8.14
CA LEU A 405 14.05 27.58 9.47
C LEU A 405 15.34 27.56 10.29
N LEU A 406 16.09 26.48 10.25
CA LEU A 406 17.34 26.33 11.01
C LEU A 406 18.46 27.24 10.49
N THR A 407 18.53 27.47 9.17
CA THR A 407 19.61 28.24 8.53
C THR A 407 19.32 29.72 8.44
N LYS A 408 18.09 30.10 8.11
CA LYS A 408 17.66 31.48 7.83
C LYS A 408 16.65 32.06 8.82
N GLY A 409 16.20 31.24 9.76
CA GLY A 409 15.15 31.64 10.68
C GLY A 409 13.83 31.94 9.96
N LYS A 410 13.08 32.90 10.47
CA LYS A 410 11.79 33.32 9.87
C LYS A 410 12.00 34.08 8.56
N ASP A 411 13.15 34.71 8.38
CA ASP A 411 13.45 35.49 7.17
C ASP A 411 13.50 34.62 5.91
N GLY A 412 13.81 33.32 6.06
CA GLY A 412 13.72 32.36 4.96
C GLY A 412 12.30 32.12 4.42
N PHE A 413 11.28 32.67 5.07
CA PHE A 413 9.86 32.61 4.66
C PHE A 413 9.31 33.96 4.21
N ALA A 414 10.12 35.03 4.24
CA ALA A 414 9.64 36.42 4.04
C ALA A 414 9.11 36.71 2.63
N GLY A 415 9.55 35.97 1.61
CA GLY A 415 9.09 36.11 0.22
C GLY A 415 7.78 35.38 -0.10
N LEU A 416 7.24 34.61 0.86
CA LEU A 416 6.03 33.81 0.67
C LEU A 416 4.78 34.66 0.97
N SER A 417 4.49 35.66 0.12
CA SER A 417 3.30 36.50 0.25
C SER A 417 2.15 35.97 -0.61
N PHE A 418 0.93 36.13 -0.13
CA PHE A 418 -0.31 35.74 -0.83
C PHE A 418 -0.95 36.91 -1.59
N ASN A 419 -0.17 37.99 -1.82
CA ASN A 419 -0.70 39.15 -2.49
C ASN A 419 -0.74 38.91 -3.99
N ASP A 420 -1.96 38.81 -4.48
CA ASP A 420 -2.55 38.81 -5.83
C ASP A 420 -2.92 37.45 -6.43
#